data_a9d3cfd82b4ad65f3b83d92373f7fb1d
#
_entry.id   a9d3cfd82b4ad65f3b83d92373f7fb1d
#
_cell.length_a   1.000
_cell.length_b   1.000
_cell.length_c   1.000
_cell.angle_alpha   90.00
_cell.angle_beta   90.00
_cell.angle_gamma   90.00
#
_symmetry.space_group_name_H-M   'P 1'
#
loop_
_entity.id
_entity.type
_entity.pdbx_description
1 polymer ?
#
loop_
_entity_poly.entity_id
_entity_poly.type
_entity_poly.pdbx_seq_one_letter_code
_entity_poly.pdbx_strand_id
1 'polypeptide(L)'
;MLAHSLQGTLLNINAVLFNFSDFEIGYVFTGYFIGYLASSYICPKIIKNVGHIRVFAAFASIASITILFHWIYVHPYFWFFLRLLTGFSLAAIYIVCESWLNDRADNRTRGKLIGFYMVILYFSTSGGGLLINLKETTEAHLYILTSLLISFAL
;
A
#
# COMPACT_ATOMS: atom_id res chain seq x y z
N MET A 1 1.39 -6.68 0.89
CA MET A 1 -0.07 -6.94 0.99
C MET A 1 -0.58 -6.88 2.42
N LEU A 2 -0.03 -7.62 3.36
CA LEU A 2 -0.45 -7.62 4.77
C LEU A 2 -0.50 -6.19 5.37
N ALA A 3 0.58 -5.42 5.23
CA ALA A 3 0.64 -4.03 5.68
C ALA A 3 -0.38 -3.13 4.97
N HIS A 4 -0.64 -3.34 3.67
CA HIS A 4 -1.64 -2.58 2.93
C HIS A 4 -3.06 -2.81 3.45
N SER A 5 -3.42 -4.07 3.72
CA SER A 5 -4.72 -4.42 4.30
C SER A 5 -4.89 -3.82 5.70
N LEU A 6 -3.86 -3.96 6.55
CA LEU A 6 -3.85 -3.34 7.88
C LEU A 6 -4.02 -1.82 7.79
N GLN A 7 -3.28 -1.15 6.89
CA GLN A 7 -3.39 0.29 6.67
C GLN A 7 -4.80 0.72 6.24
N GLY A 8 -5.40 -0.01 5.29
CA GLY A 8 -6.75 0.32 4.81
C GLY A 8 -7.79 0.24 5.92
N THR A 9 -7.77 -0.84 6.69
CA THR A 9 -8.69 -1.05 7.82
C THR A 9 -8.44 -0.02 8.92
N LEU A 10 -7.18 0.21 9.30
CA LEU A 10 -6.78 1.16 10.34
C LEU A 10 -7.25 2.58 10.02
N LEU A 11 -7.02 3.06 8.80
CA LEU A 11 -7.39 4.41 8.40
C LEU A 11 -8.91 4.59 8.31
N ASN A 12 -9.64 3.56 7.88
CA ASN A 12 -11.10 3.61 7.84
C ASN A 12 -11.69 3.74 9.25
N ILE A 13 -11.25 2.91 10.18
CA ILE A 13 -11.72 2.97 11.57
C ILE A 13 -11.37 4.33 12.20
N ASN A 14 -10.13 4.79 12.03
CA ASN A 14 -9.70 6.06 12.60
C ASN A 14 -10.42 7.27 11.99
N ALA A 15 -10.72 7.26 10.69
CA ALA A 15 -11.50 8.32 10.05
C ALA A 15 -12.88 8.47 10.73
N VAL A 16 -13.54 7.35 11.04
CA VAL A 16 -14.82 7.36 11.79
C VAL A 16 -14.62 7.86 13.24
N LEU A 17 -13.60 7.38 13.93
CA LEU A 17 -13.30 7.79 15.31
C LEU A 17 -12.93 9.27 15.43
N PHE A 18 -12.30 9.84 14.41
CA PHE A 18 -11.98 11.27 14.34
C PHE A 18 -13.13 12.12 13.80
N ASN A 19 -14.33 11.54 13.70
CA ASN A 19 -15.56 12.22 13.26
C ASN A 19 -15.47 12.81 11.84
N PHE A 20 -14.76 12.16 10.93
CA PHE A 20 -14.83 12.54 9.52
C PHE A 20 -16.24 12.25 9.00
N SER A 21 -16.80 13.16 8.23
CA SER A 21 -18.07 12.94 7.54
C SER A 21 -17.93 11.84 6.48
N ASP A 22 -19.03 11.20 6.09
CA ASP A 22 -19.04 10.16 5.05
C ASP A 22 -18.46 10.67 3.73
N PHE A 23 -18.69 11.95 3.41
CA PHE A 23 -18.11 12.60 2.24
C PHE A 23 -16.57 12.70 2.35
N GLU A 24 -16.05 13.12 3.50
CA GLU A 24 -14.61 13.22 3.73
C GLU A 24 -13.93 11.85 3.70
N ILE A 25 -14.57 10.83 4.25
CA ILE A 25 -14.09 9.45 4.16
C ILE A 25 -14.00 9.02 2.70
N GLY A 26 -15.08 9.19 1.94
CA GLY A 26 -15.10 8.88 0.50
C GLY A 26 -14.04 9.66 -0.29
N TYR A 27 -13.87 10.96 0.02
CA TYR A 27 -12.85 11.81 -0.58
C TYR A 27 -11.43 11.29 -0.31
N VAL A 28 -11.11 10.99 0.94
CA VAL A 28 -9.81 10.45 1.36
C VAL A 28 -9.48 9.14 0.62
N PHE A 29 -10.45 8.22 0.56
CA PHE A 29 -10.23 6.94 -0.13
C PHE A 29 -10.12 7.08 -1.64
N THR A 30 -10.80 8.06 -2.24
CA THR A 30 -10.67 8.37 -3.68
C THR A 30 -9.23 8.75 -4.04
N GLY A 31 -8.52 9.47 -3.16
CA GLY A 31 -7.11 9.80 -3.35
C GLY A 31 -6.23 8.58 -3.63
N TYR A 32 -6.48 7.47 -2.91
CA TYR A 32 -5.76 6.21 -3.14
C TYR A 32 -5.94 5.69 -4.58
N PHE A 33 -7.16 5.65 -5.08
CA PHE A 33 -7.43 5.15 -6.43
C PHE A 33 -6.88 6.06 -7.52
N ILE A 34 -6.90 7.37 -7.32
CA ILE A 34 -6.27 8.33 -8.25
C ILE A 34 -4.76 8.07 -8.32
N GLY A 35 -4.09 7.93 -7.17
CA GLY A 35 -2.68 7.60 -7.11
C GLY A 35 -2.35 6.26 -7.78
N TYR A 36 -3.18 5.25 -7.52
CA TYR A 36 -3.04 3.92 -8.11
C TYR A 36 -3.13 3.96 -9.64
N LEU A 37 -4.12 4.66 -10.19
CA LEU A 37 -4.29 4.85 -11.64
C LEU A 37 -3.13 5.63 -12.24
N ALA A 38 -2.70 6.72 -11.62
CA ALA A 38 -1.55 7.50 -12.09
C ALA A 38 -0.28 6.65 -12.16
N SER A 39 -0.04 5.80 -11.15
CA SER A 39 1.11 4.90 -11.12
C SER A 39 1.09 3.88 -12.26
N SER A 40 -0.07 3.36 -12.63
CA SER A 40 -0.18 2.37 -13.72
C SER A 40 0.32 2.89 -15.07
N TYR A 41 0.22 4.20 -15.31
CA TYR A 41 0.72 4.85 -16.52
C TYR A 41 2.17 5.32 -16.42
N ILE A 42 2.58 5.78 -15.25
CA ILE A 42 3.88 6.43 -15.02
C ILE A 42 4.95 5.41 -14.66
N CYS A 43 4.64 4.45 -13.77
CA CYS A 43 5.61 3.52 -13.20
C CYS A 43 6.34 2.66 -14.24
N PRO A 44 5.72 2.12 -15.31
CA PRO A 44 6.44 1.35 -16.32
C PRO A 44 7.58 2.14 -17.00
N LYS A 45 7.39 3.44 -17.18
CA LYS A 45 8.44 4.32 -17.74
C LYS A 45 9.58 4.52 -16.75
N ILE A 46 9.25 4.69 -15.46
CA ILE A 46 10.27 4.83 -14.40
C ILE A 46 11.08 3.54 -14.28
N ILE A 47 10.43 2.37 -14.26
CA ILE A 47 11.11 1.07 -14.17
C ILE A 47 12.09 0.89 -15.33
N LYS A 48 11.70 1.23 -16.55
CA LYS A 48 12.56 1.15 -17.74
C LYS A 48 13.83 1.98 -17.62
N ASN A 49 13.75 3.16 -16.98
CA ASN A 49 14.88 4.09 -16.88
C ASN A 49 15.73 3.85 -15.63
N VAL A 50 15.14 3.45 -14.51
CA VAL A 50 15.80 3.37 -13.20
C VAL A 50 16.08 1.95 -12.76
N GLY A 51 15.29 0.98 -13.25
CA GLY A 51 15.37 -0.43 -12.90
C GLY A 51 14.47 -0.83 -11.73
N HIS A 52 14.10 -2.12 -11.67
CA HIS A 52 13.10 -2.68 -10.75
C HIS A 52 13.45 -2.46 -9.27
N ILE A 53 14.69 -2.81 -8.87
CA ILE A 53 15.10 -2.78 -7.45
C ILE A 53 15.06 -1.35 -6.88
N ARG A 54 15.57 -0.37 -7.61
CA ARG A 54 15.59 1.02 -7.16
C ARG A 54 14.19 1.61 -7.05
N VAL A 55 13.32 1.30 -8.02
CA VAL A 55 11.92 1.73 -8.02
C VAL A 55 11.19 1.11 -6.83
N PHE A 56 11.36 -0.20 -6.59
CA PHE A 56 10.80 -0.89 -5.44
C PHE A 56 11.21 -0.22 -4.13
N ALA A 57 12.51 -0.04 -3.90
CA ALA A 57 13.04 0.55 -2.68
C ALA A 57 12.51 1.98 -2.44
N ALA A 58 12.51 2.83 -3.48
CA ALA A 58 12.02 4.20 -3.36
C ALA A 58 10.54 4.25 -2.97
N PHE A 59 9.68 3.48 -3.65
CA PHE A 59 8.24 3.51 -3.36
C PHE A 59 7.85 2.78 -2.09
N ALA A 60 8.58 1.74 -1.68
CA ALA A 60 8.39 1.12 -0.37
C ALA A 60 8.75 2.09 0.77
N SER A 61 9.83 2.86 0.62
CA SER A 61 10.19 3.91 1.59
C SER A 61 9.11 5.00 1.67
N ILE A 62 8.60 5.48 0.54
CA ILE A 62 7.53 6.48 0.51
C ILE A 62 6.26 5.91 1.18
N ALA A 63 5.85 4.68 0.86
CA ALA A 63 4.68 4.06 1.46
C ALA A 63 4.84 3.88 2.98
N SER A 64 6.03 3.52 3.45
CA SER A 64 6.34 3.38 4.88
C SER A 64 6.25 4.72 5.63
N ILE A 65 6.75 5.78 5.03
CA ILE A 65 6.72 7.12 5.63
C ILE A 65 5.29 7.69 5.65
N THR A 66 4.53 7.54 4.57
CA THR A 66 3.19 8.11 4.45
C THR A 66 2.23 7.61 5.54
N ILE A 67 2.35 6.35 5.99
CA ILE A 67 1.48 5.83 7.05
C ILE A 67 1.74 6.52 8.39
N LEU A 68 2.99 6.85 8.70
CA LEU A 68 3.34 7.56 9.93
C LEU A 68 2.78 8.99 9.94
N PHE A 69 2.78 9.66 8.78
CA PHE A 69 2.21 11.00 8.67
C PHE A 69 0.69 11.03 8.86
N HIS A 70 -0.03 9.95 8.58
CA HIS A 70 -1.47 9.88 8.91
C HIS A 70 -1.73 9.97 10.41
N TRP A 71 -0.82 9.45 11.23
CA TRP A 71 -0.90 9.56 12.69
C TRP A 71 -0.56 10.98 13.17
N ILE A 72 0.47 11.61 12.59
CA ILE A 72 1.00 12.90 13.07
C ILE A 72 0.01 14.05 12.83
N TYR A 73 -0.69 14.06 11.70
CA TYR A 73 -1.60 15.14 11.35
C TYR A 73 -2.92 14.61 10.80
N VAL A 74 -3.96 14.73 11.66
CA VAL A 74 -5.30 14.21 11.36
C VAL A 74 -6.12 15.32 10.73
N HIS A 75 -6.22 15.30 9.40
CA HIS A 75 -7.00 16.25 8.61
C HIS A 75 -7.42 15.63 7.28
N PRO A 76 -8.70 15.71 6.83
CA PRO A 76 -9.18 15.02 5.64
C PRO A 76 -8.40 15.36 4.35
N TYR A 77 -8.10 16.63 4.09
CA TYR A 77 -7.35 17.03 2.90
C TYR A 77 -5.90 16.54 2.91
N PHE A 78 -5.27 16.53 4.08
CA PHE A 78 -3.92 16.00 4.24
C PHE A 78 -3.90 14.48 4.05
N TRP A 79 -4.89 13.77 4.63
CA TRP A 79 -5.06 12.34 4.44
C TRP A 79 -5.31 11.98 2.97
N PHE A 80 -6.10 12.78 2.23
CA PHE A 80 -6.27 12.58 0.78
C PHE A 80 -4.94 12.60 0.05
N PHE A 81 -4.09 13.59 0.31
CA PHE A 81 -2.77 13.67 -0.32
C PHE A 81 -1.87 12.48 0.04
N LEU A 82 -1.84 12.09 1.32
CA LEU A 82 -1.10 10.92 1.76
C LEU A 82 -1.62 9.62 1.11
N ARG A 83 -2.94 9.49 0.96
CA ARG A 83 -3.56 8.35 0.27
C ARG A 83 -3.22 8.31 -1.21
N LEU A 84 -3.13 9.46 -1.87
CA LEU A 84 -2.67 9.56 -3.25
C LEU A 84 -1.22 9.04 -3.38
N LEU A 85 -0.33 9.49 -2.52
CA LEU A 85 1.06 9.01 -2.48
C LEU A 85 1.14 7.50 -2.16
N THR A 86 0.34 7.02 -1.20
CA THR A 86 0.29 5.61 -0.85
C THR A 86 -0.23 4.77 -2.01
N GLY A 87 -1.31 5.19 -2.66
CA GLY A 87 -1.88 4.49 -3.82
C GLY A 87 -0.88 4.39 -4.96
N PHE A 88 -0.21 5.50 -5.28
CA PHE A 88 0.85 5.53 -6.27
C PHE A 88 2.00 4.57 -5.93
N SER A 89 2.48 4.62 -4.69
CA SER A 89 3.62 3.82 -4.23
C SER A 89 3.32 2.32 -4.22
N LEU A 90 2.14 1.93 -3.72
CA LEU A 90 1.74 0.52 -3.68
C LEU A 90 1.51 -0.06 -5.07
N ALA A 91 0.86 0.70 -5.98
CA ALA A 91 0.72 0.28 -7.37
C ALA A 91 2.09 0.09 -8.04
N ALA A 92 3.03 1.01 -7.80
CA ALA A 92 4.40 0.89 -8.31
C ALA A 92 5.09 -0.38 -7.81
N ILE A 93 4.97 -0.70 -6.51
CA ILE A 93 5.52 -1.93 -5.93
C ILE A 93 4.92 -3.17 -6.60
N TYR A 94 3.59 -3.21 -6.81
CA TYR A 94 2.94 -4.34 -7.48
C TYR A 94 3.40 -4.50 -8.92
N ILE A 95 3.45 -3.41 -9.68
CA ILE A 95 3.92 -3.42 -11.07
C ILE A 95 5.37 -3.94 -11.15
N VAL A 96 6.24 -3.50 -10.23
CA VAL A 96 7.62 -3.98 -10.14
C VAL A 96 7.66 -5.48 -9.88
N CYS A 97 6.92 -5.97 -8.86
CA CYS A 97 6.89 -7.39 -8.51
C CYS A 97 6.38 -8.25 -9.68
N GLU A 98 5.26 -7.86 -10.28
CA GLU A 98 4.65 -8.60 -11.39
C GLU A 98 5.52 -8.58 -12.65
N SER A 99 6.11 -7.43 -12.99
CA SER A 99 7.04 -7.33 -14.10
C SER A 99 8.26 -8.24 -13.90
N TRP A 100 8.85 -8.19 -12.70
CA TRP A 100 10.02 -8.99 -12.38
C TRP A 100 9.72 -10.49 -12.37
N LEU A 101 8.58 -10.92 -11.86
CA LEU A 101 8.12 -12.30 -11.90
C LEU A 101 7.90 -12.76 -13.34
N ASN A 102 7.29 -11.92 -14.18
CA ASN A 102 7.07 -12.22 -15.59
C ASN A 102 8.39 -12.35 -16.38
N ASP A 103 9.37 -11.51 -16.11
CA ASP A 103 10.68 -11.52 -16.77
C ASP A 103 11.50 -12.78 -16.42
N ARG A 104 11.26 -13.37 -15.24
CA ARG A 104 11.97 -14.57 -14.75
C ARG A 104 11.26 -15.88 -15.01
N ALA A 105 9.99 -15.84 -15.40
CA ALA A 105 9.17 -17.02 -15.62
C ALA A 105 9.30 -17.57 -17.05
N ASP A 106 9.60 -18.86 -17.17
CA ASP A 106 9.46 -19.61 -18.43
C ASP A 106 7.98 -19.79 -18.79
N ASN A 107 7.68 -19.93 -20.08
CA ASN A 107 6.32 -20.14 -20.57
C ASN A 107 5.62 -21.36 -19.92
N ARG A 108 6.38 -22.40 -19.51
CA ARG A 108 5.84 -23.60 -18.82
C ARG A 108 5.50 -23.35 -17.36
N THR A 109 6.19 -22.44 -16.67
CA THR A 109 6.09 -22.23 -15.22
C THR A 109 5.37 -20.95 -14.87
N ARG A 110 5.18 -20.03 -15.83
CA ARG A 110 4.56 -18.71 -15.63
C ARG A 110 3.21 -18.74 -14.93
N GLY A 111 2.30 -19.63 -15.39
CA GLY A 111 0.97 -19.76 -14.76
C GLY A 111 1.03 -20.24 -13.31
N LYS A 112 1.94 -21.19 -13.02
CA LYS A 112 2.17 -21.67 -11.65
C LYS A 112 2.71 -20.59 -10.73
N LEU A 113 3.70 -19.80 -11.20
CA LEU A 113 4.35 -18.75 -10.45
C LEU A 113 3.37 -17.62 -10.13
N ILE A 114 2.60 -17.17 -11.12
CA ILE A 114 1.57 -16.13 -10.94
C ILE A 114 0.46 -16.65 -10.02
N GLY A 115 0.00 -17.89 -10.18
CA GLY A 115 -1.01 -18.48 -9.31
C GLY A 115 -0.55 -18.53 -7.84
N PHE A 116 0.68 -18.94 -7.58
CA PHE A 116 1.25 -18.96 -6.23
C PHE A 116 1.38 -17.54 -5.64
N TYR A 117 1.83 -16.59 -6.45
CA TYR A 117 1.86 -15.17 -6.07
C TYR A 117 0.48 -14.65 -5.67
N MET A 118 -0.57 -14.95 -6.44
CA MET A 118 -1.95 -14.55 -6.11
C MET A 118 -2.46 -15.17 -4.80
N VAL A 119 -2.15 -16.44 -4.54
CA VAL A 119 -2.50 -17.09 -3.26
C VAL A 119 -1.84 -16.36 -2.09
N ILE A 120 -0.54 -16.05 -2.18
CA ILE A 120 0.16 -15.29 -1.15
C ILE A 120 -0.47 -13.90 -0.96
N LEU A 121 -0.83 -13.22 -2.05
CA LEU A 121 -1.47 -11.91 -2.00
C LEU A 121 -2.79 -11.95 -1.21
N TYR A 122 -3.69 -12.86 -1.54
CA TYR A 122 -4.98 -12.98 -0.88
C TYR A 122 -4.84 -13.40 0.59
N PHE A 123 -3.96 -14.35 0.88
CA PHE A 123 -3.69 -14.79 2.26
C PHE A 123 -3.13 -13.65 3.11
N SER A 124 -2.19 -12.88 2.57
CA SER A 124 -1.61 -11.71 3.25
C SER A 124 -2.65 -10.61 3.46
N THR A 125 -3.55 -10.39 2.49
CA THR A 125 -4.61 -9.39 2.61
C THR A 125 -5.59 -9.77 3.73
N SER A 126 -6.00 -11.03 3.79
CA SER A 126 -6.87 -11.53 4.87
C SER A 126 -6.20 -11.44 6.24
N GLY A 127 -4.93 -11.82 6.34
CA GLY A 127 -4.16 -11.74 7.59
C GLY A 127 -3.96 -10.30 8.09
N GLY A 128 -3.79 -9.34 7.17
CA GLY A 128 -3.60 -7.93 7.53
C GLY A 128 -4.81 -7.33 8.24
N GLY A 129 -6.03 -7.71 7.81
CA GLY A 129 -7.25 -7.27 8.48
C GLY A 129 -7.40 -7.80 9.92
N LEU A 130 -6.84 -8.98 10.21
CA LEU A 130 -6.89 -9.54 11.56
C LEU A 130 -5.94 -8.86 12.54
N LEU A 131 -4.85 -8.26 12.05
CA LEU A 131 -3.87 -7.57 12.89
C LEU A 131 -4.45 -6.33 13.59
N ILE A 132 -5.57 -5.80 13.12
CA ILE A 132 -6.23 -4.66 13.74
C ILE A 132 -6.66 -4.95 15.19
N ASN A 133 -6.92 -6.22 15.51
CA ASN A 133 -7.38 -6.64 16.83
C ASN A 133 -6.24 -6.75 17.88
N LEU A 134 -4.98 -6.53 17.48
CA LEU A 134 -3.83 -6.66 18.39
C LEU A 134 -3.73 -5.51 19.38
N LYS A 135 -4.23 -4.34 19.02
CA LYS A 135 -4.13 -3.10 19.82
C LYS A 135 -5.29 -2.15 19.53
N GLU A 136 -5.46 -1.15 20.39
CA GLU A 136 -6.40 -0.07 20.13
C GLU A 136 -6.02 0.70 18.86
N THR A 137 -7.00 0.95 18.01
CA THR A 137 -6.79 1.52 16.67
C THR A 137 -6.30 2.97 16.69
N THR A 138 -6.58 3.69 17.78
CA THR A 138 -6.14 5.08 17.98
C THR A 138 -4.69 5.21 18.42
N GLU A 139 -4.03 4.10 18.77
CA GLU A 139 -2.64 4.13 19.22
C GLU A 139 -1.64 4.17 18.06
N ALA A 140 -0.51 4.85 18.28
CA ALA A 140 0.60 4.92 17.32
C ALA A 140 1.18 3.54 16.93
N HIS A 141 1.02 2.53 17.80
CA HIS A 141 1.60 1.20 17.62
C HIS A 141 1.21 0.52 16.30
N LEU A 142 -0.05 0.63 15.88
CA LEU A 142 -0.51 0.02 14.62
C LEU A 142 0.02 0.79 13.39
N TYR A 143 0.21 2.10 13.49
CA TYR A 143 0.84 2.89 12.42
C TYR A 143 2.33 2.54 12.29
N ILE A 144 3.02 2.40 13.43
CA ILE A 144 4.43 1.97 13.47
C ILE A 144 4.56 0.53 12.94
N LEU A 145 3.70 -0.41 13.39
CA LEU A 145 3.69 -1.78 12.90
C LEU A 145 3.50 -1.84 11.39
N THR A 146 2.56 -1.06 10.85
CA THR A 146 2.31 -1.00 9.41
C THR A 146 3.53 -0.48 8.65
N SER A 147 4.17 0.57 9.15
CA SER A 147 5.40 1.14 8.58
C SER A 147 6.54 0.11 8.60
N LEU A 148 6.73 -0.59 9.72
CA LEU A 148 7.74 -1.64 9.85
C LEU A 148 7.50 -2.81 8.89
N LEU A 149 6.26 -3.26 8.73
CA LEU A 149 5.91 -4.32 7.78
C LEU A 149 6.18 -3.94 6.33
N ILE A 150 6.01 -2.66 5.96
CA ILE A 150 6.37 -2.17 4.63
C ILE A 150 7.90 -2.11 4.49
N SER A 151 8.59 -1.57 5.49
CA SER A 151 10.05 -1.44 5.49
C SER A 151 10.77 -2.78 5.51
N PHE A 152 10.17 -3.81 6.12
CA PHE A 152 10.76 -5.16 6.15
C PHE A 152 10.82 -5.82 4.76
N ALA A 153 10.08 -5.29 3.78
CA ALA A 153 10.14 -5.75 2.40
C ALA A 153 11.31 -5.13 1.59
N LEU A 154 12.04 -4.17 2.19
CA LEU A 154 13.22 -3.52 1.59
C LEU A 154 14.47 -4.33 1.78
#